data_bb52fc713fa891ee452812d98815e1a5
#
_entry.id   bb52fc713fa891ee452812d98815e1a5
#
_cell.length_a   1.000
_cell.length_b   1.000
_cell.length_c   1.000
_cell.angle_alpha   90.00
_cell.angle_beta   90.00
_cell.angle_gamma   90.00
#
_symmetry.space_group_name_H-M   'P 1'
#
loop_
_entity.id
_entity.type
_entity.pdbx_description
1 polymer ?
#
loop_
_entity_poly.entity_id
_entity_poly.type
_entity_poly.pdbx_seq_one_letter_code
_entity_poly.pdbx_strand_id
1 'polypeptide(L)'
;ISHVGGTKIPTTLLRGGRVHMHHGFNPEAVLDTIAAERITTTLLVPTMVNILLDHPKLDQTDLSSLELLIYGAAPMSPTRLLEGLERIGPVFCQLYGQTEGYPLTVLRKGDHNKDDPGLFAACGHPVSSVRIALLDEEGQEVPGGEVGEICAQGPQIMDAYWQRPEQTEEVFAHGWLHTGDMAWADDRGYLYIVDRKKDMIITGGFNVFPREVEDVITTDRDIAMA
;
A
#
# COMPACT_ATOMS: atom_id res chain seq x y z
N ILE A 1 -8.83 -0.79 -15.39
CA ILE A 1 -8.04 0.41 -15.72
C ILE A 1 -8.39 1.63 -14.85
N SER A 2 -9.39 1.54 -13.98
CA SER A 2 -9.64 2.52 -12.92
C SER A 2 -8.59 2.41 -11.82
N HIS A 3 -8.46 3.44 -11.00
CA HIS A 3 -7.51 3.50 -9.88
C HIS A 3 -6.05 3.27 -10.32
N VAL A 4 -5.29 2.61 -9.47
CA VAL A 4 -3.85 2.41 -9.61
C VAL A 4 -3.44 1.73 -10.92
N GLY A 5 -4.24 0.79 -11.43
CA GLY A 5 -3.96 0.12 -12.72
C GLY A 5 -3.89 1.09 -13.90
N GLY A 6 -4.75 2.13 -13.89
CA GLY A 6 -4.75 3.16 -14.94
C GLY A 6 -3.51 4.05 -14.93
N THR A 7 -2.90 4.30 -13.77
CA THR A 7 -1.75 5.22 -13.66
C THR A 7 -0.47 4.67 -14.32
N LYS A 8 -0.35 3.35 -14.46
CA LYS A 8 0.84 2.72 -15.06
C LYS A 8 0.81 2.70 -16.59
N ILE A 9 -0.37 2.75 -17.20
CA ILE A 9 -0.51 2.68 -18.66
C ILE A 9 0.18 3.87 -19.33
N PRO A 10 -0.16 5.14 -19.04
CA PRO A 10 0.46 6.29 -19.71
C PRO A 10 1.98 6.33 -19.51
N THR A 11 2.45 6.09 -18.30
CA THR A 11 3.87 6.16 -17.98
C THR A 11 4.68 5.09 -18.70
N THR A 12 4.13 3.88 -18.87
CA THR A 12 4.76 2.79 -19.63
C THR A 12 4.81 3.13 -21.11
N LEU A 13 3.69 3.58 -21.70
CA LEU A 13 3.63 3.92 -23.13
C LEU A 13 4.51 5.12 -23.49
N LEU A 14 4.55 6.16 -22.65
CA LEU A 14 5.41 7.33 -22.85
C LEU A 14 6.91 6.99 -22.85
N ARG A 15 7.29 5.89 -22.23
CA ARG A 15 8.67 5.37 -22.23
C ARG A 15 8.92 4.34 -23.34
N GLY A 16 7.98 4.15 -24.25
CA GLY A 16 8.08 3.18 -25.34
C GLY A 16 7.90 1.72 -24.90
N GLY A 17 7.39 1.51 -23.70
CA GLY A 17 7.08 0.18 -23.19
C GLY A 17 5.78 -0.38 -23.73
N ARG A 18 5.57 -1.67 -23.48
CA ARG A 18 4.36 -2.41 -23.86
C ARG A 18 3.54 -2.76 -22.62
N VAL A 19 2.21 -2.66 -22.73
CA VAL A 19 1.28 -2.98 -21.65
C VAL A 19 0.46 -4.21 -22.04
N HIS A 20 0.49 -5.24 -21.20
CA HIS A 20 -0.37 -6.41 -21.27
C HIS A 20 -1.51 -6.26 -20.26
N MET A 21 -2.74 -6.29 -20.75
CA MET A 21 -3.93 -6.18 -19.90
C MET A 21 -4.73 -7.48 -19.92
N HIS A 22 -5.10 -7.95 -18.74
CA HIS A 22 -5.98 -9.10 -18.59
C HIS A 22 -7.42 -8.66 -18.35
N HIS A 23 -8.37 -9.44 -18.86
CA HIS A 23 -9.79 -9.29 -18.52
C HIS A 23 -10.08 -10.02 -17.21
N GLY A 24 -9.89 -9.33 -16.10
CA GLY A 24 -9.96 -9.91 -14.75
C GLY A 24 -8.65 -10.57 -14.33
N PHE A 25 -8.61 -11.06 -13.09
CA PHE A 25 -7.46 -11.73 -12.51
C PHE A 25 -7.60 -13.26 -12.63
N ASN A 26 -6.68 -13.86 -13.36
CA ASN A 26 -6.50 -15.30 -13.41
C ASN A 26 -5.01 -15.59 -13.12
N PRO A 27 -4.67 -16.28 -12.02
CA PRO A 27 -3.28 -16.47 -11.58
C PRO A 27 -2.44 -17.22 -12.62
N GLU A 28 -2.99 -18.27 -13.25
CA GLU A 28 -2.28 -19.03 -14.28
C GLU A 28 -1.95 -18.17 -15.49
N ALA A 29 -2.94 -17.42 -16.00
CA ALA A 29 -2.74 -16.53 -17.16
C ALA A 29 -1.74 -15.41 -16.84
N VAL A 30 -1.72 -14.89 -15.62
CA VAL A 30 -0.72 -13.88 -15.19
C VAL A 30 0.68 -14.48 -15.20
N LEU A 31 0.87 -15.67 -14.63
CA LEU A 31 2.17 -16.37 -14.59
C LEU A 31 2.65 -16.69 -16.02
N ASP A 32 1.77 -17.22 -16.88
CA ASP A 32 2.10 -17.48 -18.28
C ASP A 32 2.52 -16.23 -19.03
N THR A 33 1.80 -15.12 -18.81
CA THR A 33 2.14 -13.86 -19.46
C THR A 33 3.48 -13.31 -18.98
N ILE A 34 3.78 -13.41 -17.69
CA ILE A 34 5.09 -12.97 -17.17
C ILE A 34 6.22 -13.74 -17.86
N ALA A 35 6.11 -15.05 -17.96
CA ALA A 35 7.13 -15.89 -18.58
C ALA A 35 7.22 -15.66 -20.10
N ALA A 36 6.09 -15.76 -20.82
CA ALA A 36 6.06 -15.72 -22.29
C ALA A 36 6.43 -14.35 -22.86
N GLU A 37 5.92 -13.27 -22.23
CA GLU A 37 6.11 -11.90 -22.70
C GLU A 37 7.27 -11.19 -21.99
N ARG A 38 7.97 -11.91 -21.10
CA ARG A 38 9.08 -11.39 -20.30
C ARG A 38 8.75 -10.07 -19.61
N ILE A 39 7.64 -10.08 -18.87
CA ILE A 39 7.15 -8.91 -18.16
C ILE A 39 8.19 -8.47 -17.12
N THR A 40 8.53 -7.19 -17.13
CA THR A 40 9.49 -6.61 -16.18
C THR A 40 8.82 -5.97 -14.97
N THR A 41 7.59 -5.50 -15.13
CA THR A 41 6.86 -4.81 -14.05
C THR A 41 5.41 -5.25 -14.01
N THR A 42 4.91 -5.57 -12.80
CA THR A 42 3.49 -5.83 -12.57
C THR A 42 2.98 -5.05 -11.37
N LEU A 43 1.66 -4.87 -11.29
CA LEU A 43 0.97 -4.26 -10.17
C LEU A 43 -0.17 -5.17 -9.74
N LEU A 44 -0.16 -5.58 -8.48
CA LEU A 44 -1.13 -6.50 -7.89
C LEU A 44 -1.56 -6.00 -6.52
N VAL A 45 -2.79 -6.29 -6.12
CA VAL A 45 -3.19 -6.10 -4.72
C VAL A 45 -2.75 -7.30 -3.88
N PRO A 46 -2.58 -7.16 -2.54
CA PRO A 46 -2.11 -8.25 -1.68
C PRO A 46 -2.85 -9.57 -1.85
N THR A 47 -4.18 -9.53 -1.99
CA THR A 47 -4.99 -10.74 -2.24
C THR A 47 -4.56 -11.46 -3.53
N MET A 48 -4.25 -10.72 -4.60
CA MET A 48 -3.77 -11.32 -5.86
C MET A 48 -2.38 -11.93 -5.69
N VAL A 49 -1.50 -11.27 -4.93
CA VAL A 49 -0.17 -11.82 -4.60
C VAL A 49 -0.31 -13.12 -3.82
N ASN A 50 -1.18 -13.16 -2.80
CA ASN A 50 -1.45 -14.37 -2.02
C ASN A 50 -1.96 -15.52 -2.90
N ILE A 51 -2.89 -15.25 -3.82
CA ILE A 51 -3.38 -16.26 -4.77
C ILE A 51 -2.26 -16.79 -5.67
N LEU A 52 -1.32 -15.92 -6.11
CA LEU A 52 -0.15 -16.37 -6.88
C LEU A 52 0.77 -17.25 -6.02
N LEU A 53 1.01 -16.87 -4.76
CA LEU A 53 1.83 -17.65 -3.82
C LEU A 53 1.23 -19.04 -3.55
N ASP A 54 -0.09 -19.17 -3.50
CA ASP A 54 -0.78 -20.44 -3.29
C ASP A 54 -0.91 -21.27 -4.59
N HIS A 55 -0.57 -20.67 -5.74
CA HIS A 55 -0.76 -21.36 -7.02
C HIS A 55 0.39 -22.33 -7.33
N PRO A 56 0.12 -23.62 -7.61
CA PRO A 56 1.15 -24.64 -7.79
C PRO A 56 2.08 -24.41 -8.98
N LYS A 57 1.67 -23.59 -9.93
CA LYS A 57 2.47 -23.23 -11.10
C LYS A 57 3.56 -22.20 -10.81
N LEU A 58 3.48 -21.47 -9.68
CA LEU A 58 4.43 -20.40 -9.35
C LEU A 58 5.88 -20.89 -9.43
N ASP A 59 6.17 -21.99 -8.76
CA ASP A 59 7.55 -22.54 -8.66
C ASP A 59 8.06 -23.15 -9.97
N GLN A 60 7.17 -23.31 -10.97
CA GLN A 60 7.49 -23.83 -12.30
C GLN A 60 7.59 -22.73 -13.35
N THR A 61 7.27 -21.49 -12.98
CA THR A 61 7.20 -20.33 -13.89
C THR A 61 8.53 -19.58 -13.91
N ASP A 62 9.03 -19.28 -15.10
CA ASP A 62 10.19 -18.38 -15.24
C ASP A 62 9.80 -16.93 -14.95
N LEU A 63 10.15 -16.47 -13.75
CA LEU A 63 9.95 -15.09 -13.29
C LEU A 63 11.21 -14.23 -13.42
N SER A 64 12.26 -14.71 -14.06
CA SER A 64 13.57 -14.04 -14.12
C SER A 64 13.55 -12.67 -14.79
N SER A 65 12.53 -12.38 -15.59
CA SER A 65 12.34 -11.08 -16.23
C SER A 65 11.71 -10.04 -15.29
N LEU A 66 11.08 -10.47 -14.18
CA LEU A 66 10.35 -9.58 -13.28
C LEU A 66 11.33 -8.77 -12.43
N GLU A 67 11.36 -7.47 -12.64
CA GLU A 67 12.23 -6.53 -11.94
C GLU A 67 11.50 -5.79 -10.80
N LEU A 68 10.18 -5.61 -10.96
CA LEU A 68 9.37 -4.85 -10.03
C LEU A 68 7.95 -5.40 -9.93
N LEU A 69 7.57 -5.81 -8.73
CA LEU A 69 6.20 -6.12 -8.35
C LEU A 69 5.71 -5.02 -7.40
N ILE A 70 4.83 -4.17 -7.91
CA ILE A 70 4.19 -3.12 -7.11
C ILE A 70 2.97 -3.70 -6.44
N TYR A 71 2.83 -3.47 -5.14
CA TYR A 71 1.62 -3.84 -4.40
C TYR A 71 1.13 -2.69 -3.53
N GLY A 72 -0.13 -2.73 -3.11
CA GLY A 72 -0.73 -1.69 -2.28
C GLY A 72 -2.25 -1.77 -2.29
N ALA A 73 -2.90 -0.69 -1.89
CA ALA A 73 -4.35 -0.56 -1.69
C ALA A 73 -4.93 -1.36 -0.52
N ALA A 74 -4.15 -2.24 0.09
CA ALA A 74 -4.46 -2.97 1.31
C ALA A 74 -3.15 -3.39 2.00
N PRO A 75 -3.18 -3.71 3.31
CA PRO A 75 -2.04 -4.29 4.01
C PRO A 75 -1.69 -5.67 3.44
N MET A 76 -0.41 -6.02 3.51
CA MET A 76 0.07 -7.37 3.20
C MET A 76 0.71 -7.98 4.45
N SER A 77 0.35 -9.20 4.77
CA SER A 77 0.93 -9.91 5.90
C SER A 77 2.46 -10.01 5.75
N PRO A 78 3.25 -9.65 6.78
CA PRO A 78 4.70 -9.80 6.76
C PRO A 78 5.17 -11.22 6.44
N THR A 79 4.45 -12.24 6.93
CA THR A 79 4.75 -13.66 6.65
C THR A 79 4.58 -13.97 5.16
N ARG A 80 3.50 -13.49 4.54
CA ARG A 80 3.26 -13.71 3.09
C ARG A 80 4.25 -12.91 2.24
N LEU A 81 4.64 -11.72 2.70
CA LEU A 81 5.66 -10.93 2.01
C LEU A 81 7.03 -11.62 2.06
N LEU A 82 7.39 -12.20 3.21
CA LEU A 82 8.62 -12.99 3.34
C LEU A 82 8.61 -14.19 2.39
N GLU A 83 7.51 -14.94 2.31
CA GLU A 83 7.34 -16.03 1.34
C GLU A 83 7.48 -15.54 -0.11
N GLY A 84 6.88 -14.38 -0.41
CA GLY A 84 7.01 -13.75 -1.73
C GLY A 84 8.46 -13.41 -2.08
N LEU A 85 9.21 -12.86 -1.13
CA LEU A 85 10.65 -12.58 -1.31
C LEU A 85 11.48 -13.85 -1.54
N GLU A 86 11.06 -14.99 -0.98
CA GLU A 86 11.74 -16.28 -1.16
C GLU A 86 11.44 -16.93 -2.49
N ARG A 87 10.19 -16.89 -2.94
CA ARG A 87 9.71 -17.63 -4.12
C ARG A 87 9.66 -16.82 -5.40
N ILE A 88 9.37 -15.50 -5.31
CA ILE A 88 9.30 -14.59 -6.46
C ILE A 88 10.62 -13.81 -6.58
N GLY A 89 11.23 -13.48 -5.45
CA GLY A 89 12.50 -12.74 -5.42
C GLY A 89 12.37 -11.31 -4.85
N PRO A 90 13.49 -10.56 -4.76
CA PRO A 90 13.55 -9.24 -4.15
C PRO A 90 13.03 -8.15 -5.12
N VAL A 91 11.79 -8.26 -5.55
CA VAL A 91 11.17 -7.40 -6.58
C VAL A 91 10.04 -6.51 -6.05
N PHE A 92 9.71 -6.63 -4.77
CA PHE A 92 8.56 -5.97 -4.16
C PHE A 92 8.77 -4.47 -3.92
N CYS A 93 7.71 -3.70 -4.13
CA CYS A 93 7.64 -2.28 -3.82
C CYS A 93 6.20 -1.94 -3.44
N GLN A 94 5.99 -1.39 -2.25
CA GLN A 94 4.66 -0.99 -1.81
C GLN A 94 4.42 0.49 -2.14
N LEU A 95 3.19 0.79 -2.55
CA LEU A 95 2.70 2.16 -2.65
C LEU A 95 1.44 2.32 -1.81
N TYR A 96 1.43 3.37 -0.99
CA TYR A 96 0.25 3.80 -0.26
C TYR A 96 -0.27 5.11 -0.83
N GLY A 97 -1.58 5.27 -0.75
CA GLY A 97 -2.33 6.44 -1.14
C GLY A 97 -3.79 6.10 -1.43
N GLN A 98 -4.55 7.11 -1.80
CA GLN A 98 -5.97 7.01 -2.08
C GLN A 98 -6.31 7.76 -3.37
N THR A 99 -7.57 7.75 -3.79
CA THR A 99 -8.00 8.41 -5.03
C THR A 99 -7.73 9.92 -4.99
N GLU A 100 -7.84 10.51 -3.83
CA GLU A 100 -7.64 11.93 -3.55
C GLU A 100 -6.16 12.37 -3.64
N GLY A 101 -5.23 11.41 -3.50
CA GLY A 101 -3.79 11.65 -3.59
C GLY A 101 -3.00 10.34 -3.73
N TYR A 102 -2.29 10.19 -4.86
CA TYR A 102 -1.54 8.97 -5.14
C TYR A 102 -0.31 9.20 -6.03
N PRO A 103 0.83 8.56 -5.71
CA PRO A 103 1.14 7.90 -4.42
C PRO A 103 1.45 8.91 -3.33
N LEU A 104 1.17 8.58 -2.08
CA LEU A 104 1.56 9.39 -0.92
C LEU A 104 2.89 8.89 -0.33
N THR A 105 3.01 7.58 -0.11
CA THR A 105 4.25 6.97 0.37
C THR A 105 4.72 5.82 -0.49
N VAL A 106 5.98 5.42 -0.28
CA VAL A 106 6.61 4.28 -0.92
C VAL A 106 7.48 3.51 0.07
N LEU A 107 7.24 2.21 0.21
CA LEU A 107 8.20 1.26 0.75
C LEU A 107 8.96 0.67 -0.44
N ARG A 108 10.22 1.05 -0.56
CA ARG A 108 11.02 0.77 -1.76
C ARG A 108 11.45 -0.70 -1.81
N LYS A 109 11.86 -1.16 -2.97
CA LYS A 109 12.42 -2.50 -3.17
C LYS A 109 13.57 -2.82 -2.19
N GLY A 110 14.44 -1.85 -1.89
CA GLY A 110 15.54 -2.03 -0.95
C GLY A 110 15.12 -2.14 0.52
N ASP A 111 13.92 -1.65 0.85
CA ASP A 111 13.38 -1.69 2.22
C ASP A 111 12.73 -3.06 2.53
N HIS A 112 12.49 -3.89 1.50
CA HIS A 112 11.99 -5.27 1.64
C HIS A 112 13.15 -6.21 1.98
N ASN A 113 13.78 -5.97 3.14
CA ASN A 113 14.94 -6.71 3.60
C ASN A 113 14.54 -7.76 4.64
N LYS A 114 14.92 -9.03 4.41
CA LYS A 114 14.68 -10.14 5.34
C LYS A 114 15.37 -9.97 6.70
N ASP A 115 16.44 -9.18 6.73
CA ASP A 115 17.19 -8.88 7.96
C ASP A 115 16.49 -7.83 8.84
N ASP A 116 15.51 -7.10 8.29
CA ASP A 116 14.66 -6.13 9.01
C ASP A 116 13.18 -6.35 8.69
N PRO A 117 12.60 -7.48 9.09
CA PRO A 117 11.21 -7.84 8.76
C PRO A 117 10.17 -6.90 9.41
N GLY A 118 10.55 -6.10 10.39
CA GLY A 118 9.69 -5.07 11.00
C GLY A 118 9.23 -4.03 9.97
N LEU A 119 10.02 -3.76 8.93
CA LEU A 119 9.64 -2.85 7.86
C LEU A 119 8.51 -3.38 6.96
N PHE A 120 8.23 -4.67 6.98
CA PHE A 120 7.16 -5.24 6.14
C PHE A 120 5.76 -4.77 6.53
N ALA A 121 5.58 -4.25 7.76
CA ALA A 121 4.35 -3.64 8.21
C ALA A 121 4.26 -2.14 7.90
N ALA A 122 5.37 -1.50 7.49
CA ALA A 122 5.39 -0.09 7.16
C ALA A 122 4.77 0.20 5.80
N CYS A 123 4.17 1.37 5.63
CA CYS A 123 3.76 1.89 4.31
C CYS A 123 4.85 2.77 3.65
N GLY A 124 6.02 2.87 4.29
CA GLY A 124 7.21 3.50 3.75
C GLY A 124 7.36 4.98 4.07
N HIS A 125 8.15 5.66 3.26
CA HIS A 125 8.42 7.10 3.37
C HIS A 125 7.55 7.92 2.41
N PRO A 126 7.28 9.21 2.70
CA PRO A 126 6.68 10.12 1.74
C PRO A 126 7.43 10.12 0.42
N VAL A 127 6.71 10.15 -0.70
CA VAL A 127 7.35 10.38 -2.01
C VAL A 127 7.86 11.81 -2.09
N SER A 128 8.91 12.05 -2.88
CA SER A 128 9.67 13.31 -2.89
C SER A 128 8.84 14.58 -3.16
N SER A 129 7.66 14.45 -3.76
CA SER A 129 6.75 15.56 -4.07
C SER A 129 5.64 15.76 -3.04
N VAL A 130 5.58 14.93 -1.99
CA VAL A 130 4.55 14.97 -0.94
C VAL A 130 5.16 15.32 0.40
N ARG A 131 4.50 16.22 1.10
CA ARG A 131 4.69 16.43 2.53
C ARG A 131 3.62 15.63 3.28
N ILE A 132 4.03 14.92 4.33
CA ILE A 132 3.12 14.23 5.24
C ILE A 132 3.36 14.78 6.64
N ALA A 133 2.26 14.98 7.37
CA ALA A 133 2.24 15.22 8.80
C ALA A 133 1.27 14.22 9.44
N LEU A 134 1.53 13.85 10.68
CA LEU A 134 0.60 13.10 11.52
C LEU A 134 -0.07 14.12 12.44
N LEU A 135 -1.37 14.36 12.24
CA LEU A 135 -2.10 15.42 12.93
C LEU A 135 -3.12 14.84 13.92
N ASP A 136 -3.31 15.59 15.02
CA ASP A 136 -4.42 15.39 15.95
C ASP A 136 -5.72 16.04 15.43
N GLU A 137 -6.78 16.04 16.25
CA GLU A 137 -8.08 16.62 15.89
C GLU A 137 -8.06 18.15 15.81
N GLU A 138 -7.12 18.79 16.49
CA GLU A 138 -6.90 20.22 16.48
C GLU A 138 -6.00 20.69 15.34
N GLY A 139 -5.52 19.74 14.50
CA GLY A 139 -4.63 20.02 13.36
C GLY A 139 -3.19 20.30 13.77
N GLN A 140 -2.78 19.88 14.98
CA GLN A 140 -1.40 19.99 15.43
C GLN A 140 -0.65 18.67 15.16
N GLU A 141 0.64 18.81 14.84
CA GLU A 141 1.48 17.64 14.60
C GLU A 141 1.72 16.89 15.92
N VAL A 142 1.43 15.58 15.93
CA VAL A 142 1.64 14.74 17.11
C VAL A 142 3.14 14.50 17.35
N PRO A 143 3.56 14.28 18.63
CA PRO A 143 4.95 13.91 18.94
C PRO A 143 5.39 12.63 18.23
N GLY A 144 6.71 12.51 18.00
CA GLY A 144 7.28 11.32 17.38
C GLY A 144 6.93 10.04 18.14
N GLY A 145 6.48 9.02 17.40
CA GLY A 145 6.04 7.73 17.94
C GLY A 145 4.57 7.69 18.41
N GLU A 146 3.89 8.83 18.47
CA GLU A 146 2.46 8.88 18.76
C GLU A 146 1.62 8.69 17.49
N VAL A 147 0.38 8.23 17.68
CA VAL A 147 -0.57 8.00 16.58
C VAL A 147 -1.29 9.29 16.23
N GLY A 148 -1.25 9.68 14.96
CA GLY A 148 -2.01 10.78 14.38
C GLY A 148 -2.61 10.39 13.03
N GLU A 149 -3.51 11.23 12.51
CA GLU A 149 -4.05 11.05 11.17
C GLU A 149 -3.00 11.41 10.12
N ILE A 150 -2.82 10.56 9.10
CA ILE A 150 -1.99 10.89 7.95
C ILE A 150 -2.63 12.05 7.19
N CYS A 151 -1.95 13.18 7.18
CA CYS A 151 -2.36 14.36 6.45
C CYS A 151 -1.30 14.71 5.40
N ALA A 152 -1.74 15.07 4.19
CA ALA A 152 -0.85 15.19 3.05
C ALA A 152 -1.00 16.50 2.29
N GLN A 153 0.12 17.01 1.73
CA GLN A 153 0.17 18.13 0.80
C GLN A 153 1.10 17.79 -0.36
N GLY A 154 0.74 18.17 -1.58
CA GLY A 154 1.58 17.97 -2.76
C GLY A 154 0.84 18.10 -4.07
N PRO A 155 1.56 18.15 -5.20
CA PRO A 155 0.96 18.43 -6.52
C PRO A 155 0.10 17.28 -7.07
N GLN A 156 0.18 16.08 -6.50
CA GLN A 156 -0.65 14.92 -6.89
C GLN A 156 -1.93 14.78 -6.08
N ILE A 157 -2.22 15.72 -5.19
CA ILE A 157 -3.44 15.75 -4.41
C ILE A 157 -4.52 16.46 -5.23
N MET A 158 -5.75 15.95 -5.19
CA MET A 158 -6.89 16.54 -5.86
C MET A 158 -7.12 17.99 -5.39
N ASP A 159 -7.71 18.81 -6.24
CA ASP A 159 -8.12 20.16 -5.86
C ASP A 159 -9.44 20.16 -5.09
N ALA A 160 -10.40 19.32 -5.48
CA ALA A 160 -11.74 19.29 -4.89
C ALA A 160 -12.52 18.05 -5.30
N TYR A 161 -13.56 17.72 -4.56
CA TYR A 161 -14.64 16.84 -5.03
C TYR A 161 -15.59 17.59 -5.93
N TRP A 162 -15.89 17.05 -7.12
CA TRP A 162 -16.76 17.69 -8.09
C TRP A 162 -18.16 17.96 -7.53
N GLN A 163 -18.57 19.22 -7.52
CA GLN A 163 -19.87 19.68 -6.99
C GLN A 163 -20.16 19.26 -5.53
N ARG A 164 -19.11 19.17 -4.70
CA ARG A 164 -19.19 18.78 -3.29
C ARG A 164 -18.32 19.71 -2.43
N PRO A 165 -18.70 21.02 -2.30
CA PRO A 165 -17.87 21.98 -1.59
C PRO A 165 -17.73 21.65 -0.09
N GLU A 166 -18.81 21.21 0.57
CA GLU A 166 -18.79 20.87 2.00
C GLU A 166 -17.83 19.72 2.30
N GLN A 167 -17.92 18.62 1.53
CA GLN A 167 -16.99 17.48 1.69
C GLN A 167 -15.55 17.85 1.32
N THR A 168 -15.39 18.80 0.39
CA THR A 168 -14.05 19.32 0.04
C THR A 168 -13.46 20.11 1.20
N GLU A 169 -14.24 21.00 1.83
CA GLU A 169 -13.80 21.78 2.99
C GLU A 169 -13.44 20.86 4.18
N GLU A 170 -14.27 19.83 4.43
CA GLU A 170 -14.04 18.84 5.47
C GLU A 170 -12.71 18.08 5.27
N VAL A 171 -12.49 17.55 4.05
CA VAL A 171 -11.30 16.74 3.78
C VAL A 171 -10.01 17.57 3.71
N PHE A 172 -10.11 18.88 3.49
CA PHE A 172 -8.97 19.81 3.49
C PHE A 172 -8.89 20.69 4.74
N ALA A 173 -9.42 20.21 5.86
CA ALA A 173 -9.29 20.90 7.14
C ALA A 173 -7.82 21.23 7.45
N HIS A 174 -7.58 22.35 8.12
CA HIS A 174 -6.25 22.86 8.48
C HIS A 174 -5.27 22.99 7.30
N GLY A 175 -5.76 23.00 6.05
CA GLY A 175 -4.95 23.16 4.83
C GLY A 175 -4.19 21.88 4.40
N TRP A 176 -4.59 20.71 4.91
CA TRP A 176 -4.05 19.41 4.56
C TRP A 176 -5.16 18.51 4.01
N LEU A 177 -4.82 17.61 3.09
CA LEU A 177 -5.68 16.49 2.77
C LEU A 177 -5.66 15.50 3.95
N HIS A 178 -6.80 15.35 4.62
CA HIS A 178 -7.02 14.34 5.65
C HIS A 178 -7.35 12.99 5.00
N THR A 179 -6.50 11.98 5.23
CA THR A 179 -6.68 10.68 4.57
C THR A 179 -7.70 9.79 5.26
N GLY A 180 -7.98 10.04 6.53
CA GLY A 180 -8.77 9.16 7.39
C GLY A 180 -8.01 7.92 7.86
N ASP A 181 -6.73 7.77 7.54
CA ASP A 181 -5.88 6.67 7.99
C ASP A 181 -5.02 7.14 9.17
N MET A 182 -5.06 6.40 10.29
CA MET A 182 -4.28 6.67 11.50
C MET A 182 -2.94 5.95 11.41
N ALA A 183 -1.86 6.61 11.79
CA ALA A 183 -0.51 6.05 11.69
C ALA A 183 0.41 6.63 12.77
N TRP A 184 1.52 5.95 13.00
CA TRP A 184 2.68 6.47 13.73
C TRP A 184 3.93 6.39 12.86
N ALA A 185 4.99 7.11 13.24
CA ALA A 185 6.27 7.09 12.54
C ALA A 185 7.37 6.58 13.48
N ASP A 186 8.26 5.72 12.95
CA ASP A 186 9.47 5.33 13.70
C ASP A 186 10.56 6.41 13.62
N ASP A 187 11.64 6.25 14.39
CA ASP A 187 12.77 7.18 14.43
C ASP A 187 13.49 7.34 13.07
N ARG A 188 13.27 6.41 12.14
CA ARG A 188 13.80 6.44 10.78
C ARG A 188 12.85 7.17 9.81
N GLY A 189 11.64 7.53 10.27
CA GLY A 189 10.60 8.19 9.49
C GLY A 189 9.75 7.26 8.63
N TYR A 190 9.79 5.94 8.84
CA TYR A 190 8.84 5.01 8.24
C TYR A 190 7.48 5.15 8.89
N LEU A 191 6.44 5.21 8.09
CA LEU A 191 5.06 5.31 8.54
C LEU A 191 4.42 3.92 8.65
N TYR A 192 3.69 3.71 9.75
CA TYR A 192 2.97 2.47 10.05
C TYR A 192 1.50 2.78 10.24
N ILE A 193 0.66 2.34 9.32
CA ILE A 193 -0.79 2.53 9.40
C ILE A 193 -1.34 1.55 10.45
N VAL A 194 -2.04 2.10 11.44
CA VAL A 194 -2.65 1.30 12.51
C VAL A 194 -4.09 0.94 12.18
N ASP A 195 -4.89 1.90 11.66
CA ASP A 195 -6.28 1.65 11.27
C ASP A 195 -6.88 2.85 10.53
N ARG A 196 -8.17 2.79 10.19
CA ARG A 196 -8.95 3.93 9.75
C ARG A 196 -9.58 4.65 10.93
N LYS A 197 -9.55 5.99 10.90
CA LYS A 197 -10.15 6.84 11.94
C LYS A 197 -11.62 6.48 12.23
N LYS A 198 -12.40 6.18 11.18
CA LYS A 198 -13.81 5.81 11.28
C LYS A 198 -14.06 4.42 11.88
N ASP A 199 -13.08 3.52 11.82
CA ASP A 199 -13.18 2.14 12.28
C ASP A 199 -12.64 1.99 13.71
N MET A 200 -11.97 3.04 14.24
CA MET A 200 -11.47 3.10 15.61
C MET A 200 -12.60 3.01 16.63
N ILE A 201 -12.44 2.15 17.61
CA ILE A 201 -13.40 1.95 18.71
C ILE A 201 -12.93 2.73 19.93
N ILE A 202 -13.75 3.66 20.41
CA ILE A 202 -13.48 4.39 21.65
C ILE A 202 -14.22 3.71 22.78
N THR A 203 -13.49 3.13 23.73
CA THR A 203 -14.07 2.47 24.91
C THR A 203 -13.28 2.77 26.17
N GLY A 204 -13.98 3.21 27.23
CA GLY A 204 -13.35 3.53 28.51
C GLY A 204 -12.27 4.61 28.45
N GLY A 205 -12.28 5.47 27.42
CA GLY A 205 -11.26 6.50 27.19
C GLY A 205 -10.01 6.01 26.44
N PHE A 206 -10.02 4.78 25.96
CA PHE A 206 -8.96 4.20 25.13
C PHE A 206 -9.40 4.09 23.68
N ASN A 207 -8.47 4.38 22.77
CA ASN A 207 -8.62 4.11 21.36
C ASN A 207 -8.19 2.66 21.11
N VAL A 208 -9.13 1.84 20.63
CA VAL A 208 -8.87 0.46 20.24
C VAL A 208 -8.93 0.40 18.72
N PHE A 209 -7.88 -0.06 18.10
CA PHE A 209 -7.78 -0.23 16.66
C PHE A 209 -8.13 -1.68 16.31
N PRO A 210 -9.26 -1.95 15.61
CA PRO A 210 -9.68 -3.30 15.24
C PRO A 210 -8.58 -4.13 14.58
N ARG A 211 -7.78 -3.50 13.74
CA ARG A 211 -6.68 -4.14 13.05
C ARG A 211 -5.63 -4.76 13.98
N GLU A 212 -5.34 -4.14 15.14
CA GLU A 212 -4.42 -4.75 16.11
C GLU A 212 -4.94 -6.10 16.62
N VAL A 213 -6.27 -6.19 16.79
CA VAL A 213 -6.94 -7.42 17.21
C VAL A 213 -6.95 -8.44 16.07
N GLU A 214 -7.27 -8.02 14.86
CA GLU A 214 -7.28 -8.85 13.64
C GLU A 214 -5.87 -9.42 13.33
N ASP A 215 -4.83 -8.59 13.45
CA ASP A 215 -3.44 -9.02 13.25
C ASP A 215 -3.04 -10.11 14.27
N VAL A 216 -3.46 -10.00 15.54
CA VAL A 216 -3.23 -11.04 16.54
C VAL A 216 -4.01 -12.31 16.23
N ILE A 217 -5.28 -12.20 15.86
CA ILE A 217 -6.14 -13.34 15.52
C ILE A 217 -5.57 -14.10 14.32
N THR A 218 -5.10 -13.37 13.29
CA THR A 218 -4.53 -13.96 12.06
C THR A 218 -3.13 -14.56 12.24
N THR A 219 -2.52 -14.46 13.44
CA THR A 219 -1.31 -15.26 13.75
C THR A 219 -1.61 -16.75 13.90
N ASP A 220 -2.88 -17.10 14.16
CA ASP A 220 -3.33 -18.48 14.17
C ASP A 220 -3.41 -19.02 12.73
N ARG A 221 -2.76 -20.15 12.49
CA ARG A 221 -2.65 -20.75 11.15
C ARG A 221 -3.98 -21.24 10.57
N ASP A 222 -4.97 -21.46 11.44
CA ASP A 222 -6.30 -21.92 11.04
C ASP A 222 -7.23 -20.75 10.68
N ILE A 223 -6.78 -19.50 10.90
CA ILE A 223 -7.53 -18.28 10.59
C ILE A 223 -6.86 -17.57 9.42
N ALA A 224 -7.50 -17.64 8.27
CA ALA A 224 -6.98 -17.01 7.04
C ALA A 224 -7.29 -15.51 6.95
N MET A 225 -8.31 -15.04 7.65
CA MET A 225 -8.77 -13.64 7.66
C MET A 225 -9.67 -13.40 8.89
N ALA A 226 -9.51 -12.27 9.53
CA ALA A 226 -10.36 -11.79 10.62
C ALA A 226 -10.98 -10.44 10.24
#